data_c9b94e246b41270cad3e8be71c847128
#
_entry.id   c9b94e246b41270cad3e8be71c847128
#
_cell.length_a   1.000
_cell.length_b   1.000
_cell.length_c   1.000
_cell.angle_alpha   90.00
_cell.angle_beta   90.00
_cell.angle_gamma   90.00
#
_symmetry.space_group_name_H-M   'P 1'
#
loop_
_entity.id
_entity.type
_entity.pdbx_description
1 polymer ?
#
loop_
_entity_poly.entity_id
_entity_poly.type
_entity_poly.pdbx_seq_one_letter_code
_entity_poly.pdbx_strand_id
1 'polypeptide(L)' 'GFVLHNRGNSFQFDTSHPNALAPGKRPFHTIIPGMMDNGEKHIAFGIMGGANQPLAHAQFVTNIVDHNMNLQAALEAPR' A
#
# COMPACT_ATOMS: atom_id res chain seq x y z
N GLY A 1 2.67 -19.62 14.56
CA GLY A 1 2.02 -18.43 15.02
C GLY A 1 2.09 -17.28 14.03
N PHE A 2 1.35 -16.23 14.31
CA PHE A 2 1.34 -15.00 13.51
C PHE A 2 1.13 -13.80 14.43
N VAL A 3 1.54 -12.63 13.95
CA VAL A 3 1.36 -11.37 14.67
C VAL A 3 0.00 -10.77 14.31
N LEU A 4 -0.76 -10.36 15.33
CA LEU A 4 -2.04 -9.68 15.10
C LEU A 4 -1.79 -8.24 14.69
N HIS A 5 -2.50 -7.77 13.67
CA HIS A 5 -2.46 -6.36 13.30
C HIS A 5 -3.31 -5.51 14.27
N ASN A 6 -3.07 -4.21 14.26
CA ASN A 6 -3.75 -3.26 15.15
C ASN A 6 -4.77 -2.36 14.43
N ARG A 7 -5.28 -2.78 13.28
CA ARG A 7 -6.14 -1.93 12.44
C ARG A 7 -7.52 -1.66 13.04
N GLY A 8 -7.91 -2.42 14.07
CA GLY A 8 -9.14 -2.14 14.80
C GLY A 8 -9.17 -0.77 15.45
N ASN A 9 -8.01 -0.17 15.75
CA ASN A 9 -7.96 1.17 16.34
C ASN A 9 -8.35 2.28 15.35
N SER A 10 -8.52 1.97 14.07
CA SER A 10 -8.94 2.94 13.06
C SER A 10 -10.45 3.11 12.95
N PHE A 11 -11.24 2.24 13.59
CA PHE A 11 -12.69 2.37 13.60
C PHE A 11 -13.13 3.70 14.21
N GLN A 12 -14.19 4.29 13.66
CA GLN A 12 -14.78 5.54 14.14
C GLN A 12 -15.95 5.25 15.08
N PHE A 13 -16.17 6.12 16.04
CA PHE A 13 -17.33 6.03 16.96
C PHE A 13 -18.57 6.74 16.39
N ASP A 14 -18.40 7.60 15.41
CA ASP A 14 -19.51 8.24 14.70
C ASP A 14 -20.24 7.17 13.86
N THR A 15 -21.49 6.88 14.22
CA THR A 15 -22.27 5.81 13.57
C THR A 15 -22.60 6.11 12.11
N SER A 16 -22.52 7.38 11.70
CA SER A 16 -22.75 7.77 10.30
C SER A 16 -21.52 7.58 9.42
N HIS A 17 -20.34 7.35 10.01
CA HIS A 17 -19.09 7.18 9.26
C HIS A 17 -19.06 5.79 8.60
N PRO A 18 -18.58 5.69 7.33
CA PRO A 18 -18.46 4.38 6.66
C PRO A 18 -17.62 3.36 7.41
N ASN A 19 -16.62 3.83 8.20
CA ASN A 19 -15.77 2.98 9.03
C ASN A 19 -16.19 2.96 10.50
N ALA A 20 -17.48 3.10 10.78
CA ALA A 20 -18.01 3.04 12.15
C ALA A 20 -17.80 1.64 12.73
N LEU A 21 -17.49 1.60 14.03
CA LEU A 21 -17.35 0.35 14.76
C LEU A 21 -18.67 -0.41 14.79
N ALA A 22 -18.69 -1.66 14.33
CA ALA A 22 -19.86 -2.51 14.33
C ALA A 22 -19.45 -3.98 14.39
N PRO A 23 -20.30 -4.87 14.96
CA PRO A 23 -20.02 -6.30 14.96
C PRO A 23 -19.87 -6.87 13.56
N GLY A 24 -18.98 -7.84 13.40
CA GLY A 24 -18.79 -8.55 12.12
C GLY A 24 -18.19 -7.71 11.00
N LYS A 25 -17.68 -6.54 11.29
CA LYS A 25 -17.16 -5.60 10.31
C LYS A 25 -15.64 -5.65 10.22
N ARG A 26 -15.11 -5.62 8.99
CA ARG A 26 -13.67 -5.53 8.76
C ARG A 26 -13.18 -4.11 8.98
N PRO A 27 -12.01 -3.92 9.62
CA PRO A 27 -11.44 -2.60 9.78
C PRO A 27 -10.89 -2.06 8.44
N PHE A 28 -10.81 -0.74 8.34
CA PHE A 28 -10.01 -0.10 7.30
C PHE A 28 -8.56 -0.60 7.41
N HIS A 29 -7.97 -0.97 6.29
CA HIS A 29 -6.60 -1.48 6.25
C HIS A 29 -5.72 -0.59 5.38
N THR A 30 -4.42 -0.56 5.71
CA THR A 30 -3.45 0.29 5.02
C THR A 30 -2.60 -0.45 3.99
N ILE A 31 -2.72 -1.77 3.87
CA ILE A 31 -1.96 -2.53 2.88
C ILE A 31 -2.48 -2.21 1.48
N ILE A 32 -1.57 -1.79 0.61
CA ILE A 32 -1.89 -1.39 -0.76
C ILE A 32 -0.95 -2.14 -1.70
N PRO A 33 -1.28 -3.39 -2.08
CA PRO A 33 -0.47 -4.09 -3.09
C PRO A 33 -0.69 -3.49 -4.47
N GLY A 34 0.39 -3.39 -5.25
CA GLY A 34 0.33 -2.93 -6.63
C GLY A 34 0.81 -3.99 -7.60
N MET A 35 0.45 -3.84 -8.87
CA MET A 35 0.94 -4.69 -9.93
C MET A 35 1.17 -3.86 -11.20
N MET A 36 2.30 -4.11 -11.86
CA MET A 36 2.61 -3.53 -13.17
C MET A 36 2.72 -4.63 -14.21
N ASP A 37 2.25 -4.33 -15.41
CA ASP A 37 2.25 -5.27 -16.53
C ASP A 37 2.54 -4.53 -17.83
N ASN A 38 3.47 -5.02 -18.65
CA ASN A 38 3.75 -4.50 -19.98
C ASN A 38 3.53 -5.55 -21.09
N GLY A 39 2.81 -6.62 -20.78
CA GLY A 39 2.55 -7.73 -21.67
C GLY A 39 3.57 -8.86 -21.58
N GLU A 40 4.84 -8.56 -21.33
CA GLU A 40 5.90 -9.54 -21.18
C GLU A 40 6.34 -9.74 -19.74
N LYS A 41 6.35 -8.67 -18.97
CA LYS A 41 6.80 -8.66 -17.57
C LYS A 41 5.63 -8.31 -16.65
N HIS A 42 5.56 -9.02 -15.53
CA HIS A 42 4.57 -8.79 -14.50
C HIS A 42 5.32 -8.54 -13.18
N ILE A 43 5.10 -7.39 -12.57
CA ILE A 43 5.77 -7.01 -11.32
C ILE A 43 4.71 -6.75 -10.26
N ALA A 44 4.72 -7.57 -9.22
CA ALA A 44 3.94 -7.33 -8.01
C ALA A 44 4.82 -6.60 -7.01
N PHE A 45 4.30 -5.54 -6.38
CA PHE A 45 5.08 -4.73 -5.46
C PHE A 45 4.23 -4.18 -4.33
N GLY A 46 4.91 -3.77 -3.27
CA GLY A 46 4.30 -3.11 -2.13
C GLY A 46 5.37 -2.37 -1.35
N ILE A 47 4.98 -1.30 -0.70
CA ILE A 47 5.90 -0.44 0.05
C ILE A 47 5.27 -0.14 1.40
N MET A 48 6.04 -0.25 2.48
CA MET A 48 5.60 0.16 3.79
C MET A 48 5.57 1.69 3.91
N GLY A 49 4.64 2.23 4.68
CA GLY A 49 4.59 3.67 4.91
C GLY A 49 3.22 4.24 5.26
N GLY A 50 2.22 3.42 5.54
CA GLY A 50 0.90 3.90 5.92
C GLY A 50 0.33 4.87 4.88
N ALA A 51 0.01 6.09 5.31
CA ALA A 51 -0.57 7.13 4.44
C ALA A 51 0.39 7.62 3.34
N ASN A 52 1.69 7.37 3.47
CA ASN A 52 2.68 7.73 2.45
C ASN A 52 2.76 6.71 1.30
N GLN A 53 2.09 5.57 1.41
CA GLN A 53 2.18 4.52 0.40
C GLN A 53 1.79 4.97 -1.01
N PRO A 54 0.71 5.75 -1.24
CA PRO A 54 0.38 6.18 -2.58
C PRO A 54 1.49 6.99 -3.25
N LEU A 55 2.12 7.89 -2.52
CA LEU A 55 3.25 8.69 -3.04
C LEU A 55 4.47 7.83 -3.32
N ALA A 56 4.79 6.90 -2.40
CA ALA A 56 5.92 6.00 -2.56
C ALA A 56 5.72 5.03 -3.73
N HIS A 57 4.51 4.53 -3.93
CA HIS A 57 4.18 3.70 -5.09
C HIS A 57 4.34 4.46 -6.40
N ALA A 58 3.87 5.71 -6.45
CA ALA A 58 4.02 6.56 -7.63
C ALA A 58 5.50 6.75 -7.98
N GLN A 59 6.35 7.05 -6.99
CA GLN A 59 7.79 7.20 -7.21
C GLN A 59 8.43 5.90 -7.66
N PHE A 60 8.08 4.77 -7.08
CA PHE A 60 8.60 3.46 -7.49
C PHE A 60 8.28 3.17 -8.94
N VAL A 61 7.03 3.40 -9.35
CA VAL A 61 6.60 3.17 -10.74
C VAL A 61 7.33 4.10 -11.70
N THR A 62 7.43 5.39 -11.40
CA THR A 62 8.15 6.35 -12.26
C THR A 62 9.64 6.04 -12.35
N ASN A 63 10.25 5.58 -11.27
CA ASN A 63 11.66 5.17 -11.28
C ASN A 63 11.91 4.03 -12.27
N ILE A 64 10.99 3.10 -12.37
CA ILE A 64 11.11 1.96 -13.30
C ILE A 64 10.72 2.38 -14.74
N VAL A 65 9.57 3.01 -14.90
CA VAL A 65 8.99 3.28 -16.22
C VAL A 65 9.65 4.47 -16.89
N ASP A 66 9.85 5.58 -16.17
CA ASP A 66 10.34 6.83 -16.74
C ASP A 66 11.86 6.97 -16.66
N HIS A 67 12.46 6.44 -15.61
CA HIS A 67 13.91 6.56 -15.36
C HIS A 67 14.68 5.28 -15.64
N ASN A 68 14.02 4.24 -16.12
CA ASN A 68 14.65 2.95 -16.50
C ASN A 68 15.50 2.31 -15.41
N MET A 69 15.20 2.56 -14.15
CA MET A 69 15.91 1.91 -13.04
C MET A 69 15.55 0.43 -12.97
N ASN A 70 16.50 -0.41 -12.54
CA ASN A 70 16.17 -1.78 -12.18
C ASN A 70 15.41 -1.81 -10.84
N LEU A 71 14.84 -2.96 -10.48
CA LEU A 71 13.99 -3.08 -9.28
C LEU A 71 14.71 -2.64 -8.01
N GLN A 72 15.96 -3.09 -7.84
CA GLN A 72 16.72 -2.76 -6.63
C GLN A 72 17.04 -1.26 -6.56
N ALA A 73 17.49 -0.67 -7.65
CA ALA A 73 17.79 0.75 -7.71
C ALA A 73 16.54 1.60 -7.46
N ALA A 74 15.40 1.18 -8.00
CA ALA A 74 14.13 1.89 -7.80
C ALA A 74 13.70 1.89 -6.33
N LEU A 75 13.95 0.80 -5.60
CA LEU A 75 13.64 0.71 -4.18
C LEU A 75 14.60 1.52 -3.31
N GLU A 76 15.86 1.60 -3.69
CA GLU A 76 16.91 2.30 -2.95
C GLU A 76 16.96 3.80 -3.23
N ALA A 77 16.32 4.26 -4.30
CA ALA A 77 16.31 5.68 -4.64
C ALA A 77 15.71 6.53 -3.52
N PRO A 78 16.29 7.70 -3.23
CA PRO A 78 15.72 8.60 -2.23
C PRO A 78 14.29 9.01 -2.56
N ARG A 79 13.52 9.16 -1.51
CA ARG A 79 12.13 9.61 -1.62
C ARG A 79 11.99 11.07 -1.24
#